data_ffe551cf78f9ec7457fccb7653c0d0b6
#
_entry.id   ffe551cf78f9ec7457fccb7653c0d0b6
#
_cell.length_a   1.000
_cell.length_b   1.000
_cell.length_c   1.000
_cell.angle_alpha   90.00
_cell.angle_beta   90.00
_cell.angle_gamma   90.00
#
_symmetry.space_group_name_H-M   'P 1'
#
loop_
_entity.id
_entity.type
_entity.pdbx_description
1 polymer ?
#
loop_
_entity_poly.entity_id
_entity_poly.type
_entity_poly.pdbx_seq_one_letter_code
_entity_poly.pdbx_strand_id
1 'polypeptide(L)'
;ESIEKIIGENSKQKSLFGRGKIILIDEVEAISGNEDRGGVQALNKILETTSFPIIMTTNNPENEKIKELKKLSILLEFQTLSSKSIESILKKICDNEKIKYEENTLKKLVINANGDARAAINDLQSTIINNEVIIDTLPERDYEITIENALNTIFKSRSIKSYQITEFLNLELNEIITWIDENLPIEYDNIEDLEKAYNNLAK
;
A
#
# COMPACT_ATOMS: atom_id res chain seq x y z
N GLU A 1 25.94 16.36 2.80
CA GLU A 1 27.34 15.87 2.54
C GLU A 1 27.38 14.39 2.21
N SER A 2 26.69 13.49 2.96
CA SER A 2 26.76 12.04 2.69
C SER A 2 26.17 11.64 1.34
N ILE A 3 25.04 12.20 0.93
CA ILE A 3 24.37 11.91 -0.34
C ILE A 3 25.20 12.40 -1.53
N GLU A 4 25.73 13.62 -1.48
CA GLU A 4 26.59 14.16 -2.53
C GLU A 4 27.88 13.35 -2.67
N LYS A 5 28.45 12.86 -1.58
CA LYS A 5 29.68 12.06 -1.61
C LYS A 5 29.43 10.64 -2.10
N ILE A 6 28.41 9.96 -1.59
CA ILE A 6 28.16 8.55 -1.93
C ILE A 6 27.52 8.42 -3.31
N ILE A 7 26.49 9.19 -3.60
CA ILE A 7 25.74 9.09 -4.86
C ILE A 7 26.42 9.93 -5.95
N GLY A 8 26.85 11.13 -5.64
CA GLY A 8 27.44 12.06 -6.60
C GLY A 8 28.77 11.58 -7.19
N GLU A 9 29.66 11.01 -6.38
CA GLU A 9 30.90 10.41 -6.86
C GLU A 9 30.59 9.15 -7.67
N ASN A 10 29.70 8.31 -7.19
CA ASN A 10 29.27 7.10 -7.88
C ASN A 10 28.52 7.36 -9.19
N SER A 11 27.81 8.48 -9.33
CA SER A 11 27.08 8.86 -10.55
C SER A 11 27.99 9.28 -11.70
N LYS A 12 29.24 9.67 -11.42
CA LYS A 12 30.22 10.13 -12.39
C LYS A 12 31.30 9.09 -12.75
N GLN A 13 31.54 8.12 -11.87
CA GLN A 13 32.55 7.08 -12.08
C GLN A 13 32.06 5.99 -13.02
N LYS A 14 32.68 5.85 -14.19
CA LYS A 14 32.45 4.72 -15.09
C LYS A 14 32.96 3.42 -14.47
N SER A 15 32.24 2.32 -14.72
CA SER A 15 32.69 0.98 -14.31
C SER A 15 34.02 0.66 -15.02
N LEU A 16 35.01 0.17 -14.29
CA LEU A 16 36.28 -0.29 -14.83
C LEU A 16 36.11 -1.41 -15.86
N PHE A 17 35.02 -2.15 -15.83
CA PHE A 17 34.73 -3.29 -16.71
C PHE A 17 33.73 -2.96 -17.84
N GLY A 18 33.42 -1.68 -18.09
CA GLY A 18 32.54 -1.25 -19.19
C GLY A 18 31.05 -1.65 -19.03
N ARG A 19 30.64 -2.19 -17.88
CA ARG A 19 29.25 -2.55 -17.62
C ARG A 19 28.43 -1.31 -17.24
N GLY A 20 27.20 -1.24 -17.74
CA GLY A 20 26.25 -0.22 -17.36
C GLY A 20 25.99 -0.27 -15.84
N LYS A 21 25.65 0.89 -15.25
CA LYS A 21 25.36 1.06 -13.83
C LYS A 21 23.97 1.66 -13.70
N ILE A 22 23.18 1.17 -12.78
CA ILE A 22 21.89 1.74 -12.39
C ILE A 22 21.99 2.08 -10.90
N ILE A 23 21.55 3.26 -10.52
CA ILE A 23 21.52 3.72 -9.12
C ILE A 23 20.10 3.58 -8.63
N LEU A 24 19.88 2.83 -7.55
CA LEU A 24 18.60 2.71 -6.87
C LEU A 24 18.63 3.53 -5.58
N ILE A 25 17.62 4.37 -5.40
CA ILE A 25 17.36 5.13 -4.18
C ILE A 25 16.00 4.69 -3.68
N ASP A 26 16.01 3.86 -2.64
CA ASP A 26 14.79 3.31 -2.06
C ASP A 26 14.23 4.27 -1.01
N GLU A 27 12.89 4.41 -0.96
CA GLU A 27 12.17 5.27 0.00
C GLU A 27 12.70 6.73 0.00
N VAL A 28 12.66 7.38 -1.15
CA VAL A 28 13.22 8.73 -1.33
C VAL A 28 12.58 9.78 -0.38
N GLU A 29 11.37 9.54 0.10
CA GLU A 29 10.71 10.36 1.12
C GLU A 29 11.45 10.40 2.45
N ALA A 30 12.23 9.39 2.79
CA ALA A 30 13.06 9.36 4.00
C ALA A 30 14.13 10.47 4.01
N ILE A 31 14.63 10.83 2.82
CA ILE A 31 15.60 11.92 2.63
C ILE A 31 14.99 13.30 2.97
N SER A 32 13.67 13.40 3.01
CA SER A 32 12.94 14.65 3.27
C SER A 32 12.70 14.94 4.76
N GLY A 33 13.28 14.18 5.68
CA GLY A 33 13.16 14.38 7.13
C GLY A 33 13.68 15.74 7.60
N ASN A 34 13.24 16.15 8.80
CA ASN A 34 13.65 17.45 9.40
C ASN A 34 15.15 17.56 9.65
N GLU A 35 15.86 16.43 9.73
CA GLU A 35 17.30 16.35 9.95
C GLU A 35 18.11 16.48 8.64
N ASP A 36 17.50 16.19 7.48
CA ASP A 36 18.15 16.21 6.16
C ASP A 36 17.81 17.47 5.34
N ARG A 37 18.03 18.65 5.93
CA ARG A 37 17.91 19.92 5.21
C ARG A 37 18.94 19.98 4.09
N GLY A 38 18.50 19.77 2.84
CA GLY A 38 19.36 19.82 1.64
C GLY A 38 19.53 18.49 0.92
N GLY A 39 19.04 17.35 1.46
CA GLY A 39 19.11 16.05 0.79
C GLY A 39 18.41 16.04 -0.55
N VAL A 40 17.20 16.59 -0.63
CA VAL A 40 16.43 16.71 -1.89
C VAL A 40 17.13 17.62 -2.89
N GLN A 41 17.72 18.74 -2.43
CA GLN A 41 18.48 19.66 -3.31
C GLN A 41 19.75 19.02 -3.85
N ALA A 42 20.44 18.24 -3.03
CA ALA A 42 21.60 17.46 -3.45
C ALA A 42 21.21 16.41 -4.50
N LEU A 43 20.07 15.73 -4.30
CA LEU A 43 19.56 14.75 -5.24
C LEU A 43 19.14 15.39 -6.57
N ASN A 44 18.50 16.55 -6.57
CA ASN A 44 18.17 17.31 -7.78
C ASN A 44 19.42 17.60 -8.62
N LYS A 45 20.49 18.10 -7.99
CA LYS A 45 21.77 18.35 -8.68
C LYS A 45 22.37 17.07 -9.28
N ILE A 46 22.24 15.95 -8.59
CA ILE A 46 22.72 14.66 -9.06
C ILE A 46 21.90 14.20 -10.26
N LEU A 47 20.57 14.34 -10.22
CA LEU A 47 19.68 13.99 -11.34
C LEU A 47 20.00 14.79 -12.61
N GLU A 48 20.36 16.06 -12.48
CA GLU A 48 20.74 16.91 -13.63
C GLU A 48 22.10 16.53 -14.23
N THR A 49 23.02 15.97 -13.45
CA THR A 49 24.43 15.76 -13.86
C THR A 49 24.81 14.29 -14.02
N THR A 50 23.92 13.38 -13.69
CA THR A 50 24.22 11.93 -13.73
C THR A 50 24.43 11.42 -15.16
N SER A 51 25.40 10.51 -15.31
CA SER A 51 25.60 9.76 -16.54
C SER A 51 24.91 8.39 -16.54
N PHE A 52 24.28 8.01 -15.44
CA PHE A 52 23.64 6.72 -15.26
C PHE A 52 22.17 6.85 -14.88
N PRO A 53 21.32 5.91 -15.30
CA PRO A 53 19.93 5.88 -14.87
C PRO A 53 19.81 5.81 -13.35
N ILE A 54 18.91 6.61 -12.79
CA ILE A 54 18.54 6.58 -11.38
C ILE A 54 17.09 6.12 -11.28
N ILE A 55 16.84 5.12 -10.44
CA ILE A 55 15.51 4.64 -10.08
C ILE A 55 15.25 5.07 -8.62
N MET A 56 14.14 5.72 -8.39
CA MET A 56 13.72 6.15 -7.06
C MET A 56 12.38 5.49 -6.72
N THR A 57 12.22 4.99 -5.50
CA THR A 57 10.94 4.49 -5.01
C THR A 57 10.35 5.46 -3.98
N THR A 58 9.03 5.55 -3.92
CA THR A 58 8.31 6.31 -2.90
C THR A 58 6.92 5.72 -2.67
N ASN A 59 6.46 5.74 -1.44
CA ASN A 59 5.09 5.37 -1.07
C ASN A 59 4.16 6.60 -1.04
N ASN A 60 4.72 7.81 -1.02
CA ASN A 60 3.95 9.06 -1.01
C ASN A 60 4.40 10.01 -2.13
N PRO A 61 3.94 9.82 -3.36
CA PRO A 61 4.33 10.64 -4.50
C PRO A 61 3.79 12.08 -4.42
N GLU A 62 2.82 12.36 -3.56
CA GLU A 62 2.24 13.71 -3.40
C GLU A 62 2.96 14.54 -2.32
N ASN A 63 4.00 14.00 -1.68
CA ASN A 63 4.81 14.74 -0.73
C ASN A 63 5.44 15.97 -1.42
N GLU A 64 5.15 17.15 -0.89
CA GLU A 64 5.61 18.41 -1.47
C GLU A 64 7.14 18.50 -1.59
N LYS A 65 7.87 17.87 -0.66
CA LYS A 65 9.34 17.90 -0.63
C LYS A 65 9.97 17.16 -1.81
N ILE A 66 9.30 16.12 -2.34
CA ILE A 66 9.79 15.37 -3.52
C ILE A 66 9.15 15.85 -4.83
N LYS A 67 8.28 16.86 -4.76
CA LYS A 67 7.61 17.41 -5.94
C LYS A 67 8.59 17.93 -7.01
N GLU A 68 9.74 18.43 -6.59
CA GLU A 68 10.80 18.86 -7.51
C GLU A 68 11.44 17.68 -8.24
N LEU A 69 11.64 16.54 -7.56
CA LEU A 69 12.18 15.32 -8.17
C LEU A 69 11.26 14.76 -9.25
N LYS A 70 9.93 14.89 -9.09
CA LYS A 70 8.93 14.50 -10.10
C LYS A 70 9.13 15.24 -11.42
N LYS A 71 9.58 16.50 -11.40
CA LYS A 71 9.80 17.28 -12.63
C LYS A 71 10.99 16.78 -13.45
N LEU A 72 11.95 16.13 -12.80
CA LEU A 72 13.19 15.61 -13.39
C LEU A 72 13.12 14.10 -13.66
N SER A 73 11.99 13.45 -13.40
CA SER A 73 11.82 12.01 -13.49
C SER A 73 10.50 11.63 -14.17
N ILE A 74 10.41 10.39 -14.61
CA ILE A 74 9.18 9.79 -15.12
C ILE A 74 8.54 9.02 -13.97
N LEU A 75 7.31 9.38 -13.60
CA LEU A 75 6.55 8.68 -12.57
C LEU A 75 5.93 7.41 -13.16
N LEU A 76 6.24 6.27 -12.55
CA LEU A 76 5.60 4.98 -12.82
C LEU A 76 4.81 4.58 -11.59
N GLU A 77 3.50 4.55 -11.71
CA GLU A 77 2.60 4.15 -10.63
C GLU A 77 2.39 2.63 -10.65
N PHE A 78 2.58 2.00 -9.50
CA PHE A 78 2.34 0.58 -9.29
C PHE A 78 1.03 0.42 -8.50
N GLN A 79 0.08 -0.26 -9.12
CA GLN A 79 -1.18 -0.62 -8.46
C GLN A 79 -0.98 -1.75 -7.47
N THR A 80 -1.85 -1.81 -6.46
CA THR A 80 -1.93 -2.95 -5.54
C THR A 80 -2.19 -4.25 -6.31
N LEU A 81 -1.61 -5.35 -5.83
CA LEU A 81 -1.80 -6.64 -6.49
C LEU A 81 -3.24 -7.13 -6.35
N SER A 82 -3.77 -7.70 -7.43
CA SER A 82 -5.08 -8.35 -7.37
C SER A 82 -5.03 -9.60 -6.50
N SER A 83 -6.16 -9.95 -5.88
CA SER A 83 -6.30 -11.18 -5.10
C SER A 83 -5.87 -12.44 -5.90
N LYS A 84 -6.19 -12.49 -7.19
CA LYS A 84 -5.76 -13.58 -8.09
C LYS A 84 -4.24 -13.64 -8.25
N SER A 85 -3.57 -12.48 -8.32
CA SER A 85 -2.11 -12.42 -8.43
C SER A 85 -1.44 -12.93 -7.15
N ILE A 86 -1.93 -12.50 -5.99
CA ILE A 86 -1.43 -12.96 -4.69
C ILE A 86 -1.68 -14.46 -4.52
N GLU A 87 -2.87 -14.95 -4.83
CA GLU A 87 -3.19 -16.39 -4.79
C GLU A 87 -2.21 -17.20 -5.63
N SER A 88 -1.93 -16.75 -6.86
CA SER A 88 -0.96 -17.40 -7.74
C SER A 88 0.46 -17.41 -7.15
N ILE A 89 0.87 -16.34 -6.49
CA ILE A 89 2.18 -16.27 -5.80
C ILE A 89 2.23 -17.29 -4.67
N LEU A 90 1.20 -17.32 -3.80
CA LEU A 90 1.15 -18.26 -2.67
C LEU A 90 1.14 -19.72 -3.11
N LYS A 91 0.32 -20.07 -4.13
CA LYS A 91 0.29 -21.41 -4.73
C LYS A 91 1.68 -21.80 -5.24
N LYS A 92 2.32 -20.93 -6.01
CA LYS A 92 3.67 -21.18 -6.53
C LYS A 92 4.72 -21.41 -5.43
N ILE A 93 4.62 -20.69 -4.33
CA ILE A 93 5.50 -20.88 -3.17
C ILE A 93 5.22 -22.26 -2.53
N CYS A 94 3.96 -22.57 -2.24
CA CYS A 94 3.59 -23.86 -1.67
C CYS A 94 4.04 -25.06 -2.53
N ASP A 95 3.85 -24.98 -3.84
CA ASP A 95 4.24 -26.03 -4.77
C ASP A 95 5.77 -26.21 -4.80
N ASN A 96 6.54 -25.11 -4.83
CA ASN A 96 8.01 -25.15 -4.83
C ASN A 96 8.58 -25.73 -3.54
N GLU A 97 8.01 -25.32 -2.39
CA GLU A 97 8.42 -25.76 -1.07
C GLU A 97 7.76 -27.09 -0.64
N LYS A 98 6.90 -27.67 -1.50
CA LYS A 98 6.13 -28.91 -1.26
C LYS A 98 5.26 -28.84 0.00
N ILE A 99 4.69 -27.68 0.27
CA ILE A 99 3.77 -27.43 1.37
C ILE A 99 2.37 -27.83 0.96
N LYS A 100 1.68 -28.61 1.78
CA LYS A 100 0.28 -28.97 1.57
C LYS A 100 -0.63 -27.81 1.94
N TYR A 101 -1.64 -27.57 1.13
CA TYR A 101 -2.62 -26.51 1.39
C TYR A 101 -4.01 -26.86 0.87
N GLU A 102 -5.02 -26.31 1.50
CA GLU A 102 -6.38 -26.28 0.97
C GLU A 102 -6.62 -24.94 0.26
N GLU A 103 -7.35 -24.95 -0.87
CA GLU A 103 -7.64 -23.71 -1.62
C GLU A 103 -8.37 -22.66 -0.79
N ASN A 104 -9.30 -23.08 0.08
CA ASN A 104 -10.04 -22.15 0.94
C ASN A 104 -9.12 -21.48 1.97
N THR A 105 -8.10 -22.20 2.44
CA THR A 105 -7.08 -21.70 3.36
C THR A 105 -6.25 -20.61 2.71
N LEU A 106 -5.76 -20.82 1.48
CA LEU A 106 -5.02 -19.80 0.75
C LEU A 106 -5.89 -18.57 0.43
N LYS A 107 -7.17 -18.76 0.09
CA LYS A 107 -8.09 -17.64 -0.15
C LYS A 107 -8.27 -16.75 1.08
N LYS A 108 -8.31 -17.32 2.28
CA LYS A 108 -8.37 -16.53 3.53
C LYS A 108 -7.10 -15.69 3.71
N LEU A 109 -5.91 -16.26 3.46
CA LEU A 109 -4.64 -15.51 3.50
C LEU A 109 -4.63 -14.36 2.49
N VAL A 110 -5.14 -14.61 1.28
CA VAL A 110 -5.22 -13.59 0.22
C VAL A 110 -6.15 -12.44 0.62
N ILE A 111 -7.30 -12.74 1.19
CA ILE A 111 -8.24 -11.72 1.69
C ILE A 111 -7.60 -10.93 2.82
N ASN A 112 -6.94 -11.64 3.75
CA ASN A 112 -6.25 -11.02 4.90
C ASN A 112 -5.08 -10.10 4.47
N ALA A 113 -4.46 -10.35 3.34
CA ALA A 113 -3.33 -9.56 2.84
C ALA A 113 -3.75 -8.27 2.12
N ASN A 114 -5.00 -8.12 1.72
CA ASN A 114 -5.58 -6.91 1.08
C ASN A 114 -4.68 -6.26 0.00
N GLY A 115 -4.12 -7.06 -0.90
CA GLY A 115 -3.26 -6.54 -1.98
C GLY A 115 -1.77 -6.47 -1.63
N ASP A 116 -1.36 -6.72 -0.39
CA ASP A 116 0.04 -6.74 0.05
C ASP A 116 0.63 -8.15 -0.06
N ALA A 117 1.49 -8.36 -1.05
CA ALA A 117 2.15 -9.65 -1.25
C ALA A 117 3.12 -10.01 -0.13
N ARG A 118 3.83 -9.03 0.46
CA ARG A 118 4.75 -9.29 1.58
C ARG A 118 3.99 -9.76 2.80
N ALA A 119 2.88 -9.10 3.08
CA ALA A 119 1.96 -9.50 4.13
C ALA A 119 1.45 -10.93 3.91
N ALA A 120 0.97 -11.26 2.70
CA ALA A 120 0.48 -12.59 2.35
C ALA A 120 1.54 -13.69 2.55
N ILE A 121 2.79 -13.42 2.13
CA ILE A 121 3.90 -14.39 2.28
C ILE A 121 4.27 -14.58 3.75
N ASN A 122 4.31 -13.50 4.53
CA ASN A 122 4.60 -13.59 5.97
C ASN A 122 3.51 -14.37 6.71
N ASP A 123 2.23 -14.14 6.35
CA ASP A 123 1.10 -14.89 6.92
C ASP A 123 1.17 -16.36 6.52
N LEU A 124 1.46 -16.66 5.24
CA LEU A 124 1.67 -18.03 4.81
C LEU A 124 2.78 -18.70 5.65
N GLN A 125 3.93 -18.03 5.80
CA GLN A 125 5.05 -18.58 6.56
C GLN A 125 4.68 -18.86 8.02
N SER A 126 3.92 -17.97 8.65
CA SER A 126 3.51 -18.12 10.06
C SER A 126 2.47 -19.22 10.29
N THR A 127 1.72 -19.59 9.26
CA THR A 127 0.65 -20.59 9.31
C THR A 127 1.11 -22.02 8.93
N ILE A 128 2.38 -22.19 8.54
CA ILE A 128 2.90 -23.52 8.18
C ILE A 128 3.27 -24.30 9.43
N ILE A 129 2.56 -25.40 9.66
CA ILE A 129 2.86 -26.37 10.72
C ILE A 129 3.00 -27.76 10.09
N ASN A 130 4.08 -28.47 10.37
CA ASN A 130 4.33 -29.82 9.84
C ASN A 130 4.17 -29.94 8.31
N ASN A 131 4.64 -28.94 7.58
CA ASN A 131 4.57 -28.88 6.10
C ASN A 131 3.14 -28.76 5.53
N GLU A 132 2.20 -28.23 6.32
CA GLU A 132 0.82 -27.98 5.97
C GLU A 132 0.38 -26.60 6.43
N VAL A 133 -0.45 -25.90 5.61
CA VAL A 133 -0.98 -24.58 5.96
C VAL A 133 -2.18 -24.72 6.88
N ILE A 134 -2.08 -24.22 8.12
CA ILE A 134 -3.13 -24.31 9.15
C ILE A 134 -3.48 -22.89 9.61
N ILE A 135 -4.75 -22.48 9.51
CA ILE A 135 -5.21 -21.10 9.80
C ILE A 135 -5.82 -20.94 11.21
N ASP A 136 -5.65 -21.84 12.11
CA ASP A 136 -6.27 -21.71 13.45
C ASP A 136 -5.77 -20.50 14.27
N THR A 137 -4.75 -19.80 13.80
CA THR A 137 -4.06 -18.73 14.55
C THR A 137 -3.64 -17.52 13.70
N LEU A 138 -4.38 -17.18 12.64
CA LEU A 138 -4.11 -15.91 11.97
C LEU A 138 -4.45 -14.77 12.92
N PRO A 139 -3.48 -13.92 13.29
CA PRO A 139 -3.82 -12.68 13.97
C PRO A 139 -4.73 -11.86 13.06
N GLU A 140 -5.88 -11.44 13.59
CA GLU A 140 -6.64 -10.38 12.95
C GLU A 140 -5.68 -9.19 12.85
N ARG A 141 -5.31 -8.81 11.64
CA ARG A 141 -4.52 -7.60 11.45
C ARG A 141 -5.48 -6.45 11.67
N ASP A 142 -5.06 -5.52 12.49
CA ASP A 142 -5.64 -4.19 12.56
C ASP A 142 -5.42 -3.53 11.19
N TYR A 143 -6.39 -3.71 10.29
CA TYR A 143 -6.40 -2.95 9.06
C TYR A 143 -6.79 -1.52 9.42
N GLU A 144 -5.95 -0.58 9.08
CA GLU A 144 -6.45 0.76 8.82
C GLU A 144 -7.38 0.65 7.60
N ILE A 145 -8.64 0.35 7.87
CA ILE A 145 -9.68 0.42 6.85
C ILE A 145 -9.75 1.90 6.47
N THR A 146 -9.37 2.21 5.23
CA THR A 146 -9.56 3.57 4.74
C THR A 146 -11.05 3.92 4.82
N ILE A 147 -11.37 5.16 5.18
CA ILE A 147 -12.75 5.66 5.26
C ILE A 147 -13.53 5.30 4.00
N GLU A 148 -12.90 5.41 2.82
CA GLU A 148 -13.52 5.07 1.54
C GLU A 148 -13.94 3.59 1.46
N ASN A 149 -13.09 2.66 1.90
CA ASN A 149 -13.41 1.24 1.92
C ASN A 149 -14.50 0.92 2.94
N ALA A 150 -14.49 1.59 4.09
CA ALA A 150 -15.53 1.45 5.10
C ALA A 150 -16.88 1.95 4.59
N LEU A 151 -16.95 3.14 3.99
CA LEU A 151 -18.16 3.72 3.40
C LEU A 151 -18.70 2.83 2.26
N ASN A 152 -17.84 2.38 1.35
CA ASN A 152 -18.24 1.43 0.30
C ASN A 152 -18.88 0.17 0.87
N THR A 153 -18.35 -0.34 1.97
CA THR A 153 -18.92 -1.55 2.60
C THR A 153 -20.23 -1.23 3.33
N ILE A 154 -20.33 -0.09 4.01
CA ILE A 154 -21.55 0.36 4.68
C ILE A 154 -22.68 0.55 3.66
N PHE A 155 -22.43 1.23 2.54
CA PHE A 155 -23.44 1.52 1.53
C PHE A 155 -23.82 0.31 0.66
N LYS A 156 -22.86 -0.55 0.33
CA LYS A 156 -23.07 -1.67 -0.62
C LYS A 156 -23.32 -3.03 0.04
N SER A 157 -23.03 -3.17 1.34
CA SER A 157 -23.24 -4.43 2.06
C SER A 157 -24.68 -4.53 2.60
N ARG A 158 -25.30 -5.70 2.37
CA ARG A 158 -26.58 -6.08 3.02
C ARG A 158 -26.35 -6.85 4.33
N SER A 159 -25.15 -6.94 4.82
CA SER A 159 -24.79 -7.72 6.01
C SER A 159 -24.89 -6.87 7.27
N ILE A 160 -25.51 -7.41 8.30
CA ILE A 160 -25.55 -6.81 9.65
C ILE A 160 -24.14 -6.63 10.24
N LYS A 161 -23.14 -7.35 9.72
CA LYS A 161 -21.75 -7.22 10.15
C LYS A 161 -21.03 -5.95 9.64
N SER A 162 -21.69 -5.12 8.84
CA SER A 162 -21.13 -3.85 8.37
C SER A 162 -20.83 -2.87 9.52
N TYR A 163 -21.51 -2.96 10.68
CA TYR A 163 -21.17 -2.15 11.85
C TYR A 163 -19.81 -2.48 12.47
N GLN A 164 -19.32 -3.72 12.32
CA GLN A 164 -18.01 -4.11 12.82
C GLN A 164 -16.86 -3.35 12.12
N ILE A 165 -17.12 -2.85 10.92
CA ILE A 165 -16.13 -2.08 10.15
C ILE A 165 -15.87 -0.73 10.81
N THR A 166 -16.86 -0.16 11.49
CA THR A 166 -16.70 1.12 12.20
C THR A 166 -15.77 1.00 13.42
N GLU A 167 -15.68 -0.21 14.02
CA GLU A 167 -14.77 -0.47 15.14
C GLU A 167 -13.28 -0.48 14.70
N PHE A 168 -13.03 -0.76 13.42
CA PHE A 168 -11.67 -0.76 12.84
C PHE A 168 -11.25 0.62 12.29
N LEU A 169 -12.18 1.58 12.24
CA LEU A 169 -11.85 2.97 11.96
C LEU A 169 -11.40 3.62 13.27
N ASN A 170 -10.14 4.01 13.37
CA ASN A 170 -9.62 4.81 14.50
C ASN A 170 -10.21 6.24 14.51
N LEU A 171 -11.54 6.36 14.38
CA LEU A 171 -12.28 7.61 14.29
C LEU A 171 -13.35 7.67 15.38
N GLU A 172 -13.65 8.87 15.84
CA GLU A 172 -14.80 9.09 16.73
C GLU A 172 -16.11 8.88 15.96
N LEU A 173 -17.14 8.40 16.66
CA LEU A 173 -18.45 8.12 16.06
C LEU A 173 -19.03 9.33 15.31
N ASN A 174 -18.82 10.54 15.83
CA ASN A 174 -19.29 11.77 15.20
C ASN A 174 -18.60 12.04 13.85
N GLU A 175 -17.33 11.68 13.73
CA GLU A 175 -16.58 11.79 12.47
C GLU A 175 -17.11 10.81 11.44
N ILE A 176 -17.39 9.57 11.85
CA ILE A 176 -17.98 8.54 10.98
C ILE A 176 -19.35 8.98 10.47
N ILE A 177 -20.20 9.51 11.36
CA ILE A 177 -21.52 10.03 11.00
C ILE A 177 -21.40 11.18 9.99
N THR A 178 -20.46 12.09 10.19
CA THR A 178 -20.21 13.21 9.26
C THR A 178 -19.82 12.69 7.86
N TRP A 179 -18.90 11.72 7.79
CA TRP A 179 -18.52 11.09 6.53
C TRP A 179 -19.67 10.38 5.82
N ILE A 180 -20.56 9.70 6.59
CA ILE A 180 -21.77 9.07 6.04
C ILE A 180 -22.71 10.15 5.50
N ASP A 181 -22.98 11.19 6.27
CA ASP A 181 -23.88 12.30 5.89
C ASP A 181 -23.44 12.97 4.58
N GLU A 182 -22.16 13.29 4.45
CA GLU A 182 -21.59 13.93 3.25
C GLU A 182 -21.67 13.03 2.00
N ASN A 183 -21.59 11.70 2.17
CA ASN A 183 -21.56 10.76 1.03
C ASN A 183 -22.93 10.18 0.68
N LEU A 184 -23.94 10.26 1.56
CA LEU A 184 -25.30 9.80 1.28
C LEU A 184 -25.90 10.39 -0.02
N PRO A 185 -25.82 11.72 -0.27
CA PRO A 185 -26.37 12.31 -1.52
C PRO A 185 -25.61 11.89 -2.78
N ILE A 186 -24.36 11.44 -2.64
CA ILE A 186 -23.51 11.01 -3.75
C ILE A 186 -23.84 9.56 -4.13
N GLU A 187 -24.19 8.73 -3.15
CA GLU A 187 -24.41 7.29 -3.35
C GLU A 187 -25.87 6.97 -3.73
N TYR A 188 -26.84 7.80 -3.33
CA TYR A 188 -28.27 7.59 -3.59
C TYR A 188 -28.83 8.62 -4.58
N ASP A 189 -29.05 8.20 -5.83
CA ASP A 189 -29.67 9.03 -6.87
C ASP A 189 -31.18 9.19 -6.70
N ASN A 190 -31.83 8.25 -5.98
CA ASN A 190 -33.28 8.25 -5.77
C ASN A 190 -33.64 8.97 -4.47
N ILE A 191 -34.50 9.99 -4.59
CA ILE A 191 -34.95 10.83 -3.47
C ILE A 191 -35.65 10.02 -2.37
N GLU A 192 -36.46 9.01 -2.73
CA GLU A 192 -37.15 8.17 -1.73
C GLU A 192 -36.18 7.29 -0.92
N ASP A 193 -35.13 6.80 -1.55
CA ASP A 193 -34.13 5.98 -0.88
C ASP A 193 -33.18 6.84 -0.05
N LEU A 194 -32.87 8.05 -0.50
CA LEU A 194 -32.11 9.06 0.24
C LEU A 194 -32.86 9.48 1.51
N GLU A 195 -34.18 9.75 1.41
CA GLU A 195 -35.01 10.06 2.59
C GLU A 195 -35.01 8.94 3.62
N LYS A 196 -35.13 7.68 3.17
CA LYS A 196 -35.05 6.50 4.08
C LYS A 196 -33.68 6.38 4.73
N ALA A 197 -32.60 6.65 3.99
CA ALA A 197 -31.24 6.61 4.49
C ALA A 197 -31.02 7.65 5.59
N TYR A 198 -31.43 8.90 5.38
CA TYR A 198 -31.38 9.96 6.40
C TYR A 198 -32.24 9.66 7.63
N ASN A 199 -33.45 9.13 7.43
CA ASN A 199 -34.31 8.72 8.54
C ASN A 199 -33.71 7.57 9.38
N ASN A 200 -32.84 6.75 8.79
CA ASN A 200 -32.13 5.71 9.52
C ASN A 200 -30.87 6.26 10.22
N LEU A 201 -30.18 7.21 9.62
CA LEU A 201 -29.01 7.86 10.21
C LEU A 201 -29.39 8.71 11.46
N ALA A 202 -30.60 9.26 11.50
CA ALA A 202 -31.11 10.10 12.58
C ALA A 202 -31.64 9.32 13.81
N LYS A 203 -31.68 7.98 13.78
CA LYS A 203 -32.13 7.12 14.89
C LYS A 203 -30.97 6.65 15.75
#